data_60a57c9a749fa6ca9d3288678ebfd4b3
#
_entry.id   60a57c9a749fa6ca9d3288678ebfd4b3
#
_cell.length_a   1.000
_cell.length_b   1.000
_cell.length_c   1.000
_cell.angle_alpha   90.00
_cell.angle_beta   90.00
_cell.angle_gamma   90.00
#
_symmetry.space_group_name_H-M   'P 1'
#
loop_
_entity.id
_entity.type
_entity.pdbx_description
1 polymer ?
#
loop_
_entity_poly.entity_id
_entity_poly.type
_entity_poly.pdbx_seq_one_letter_code
_entity_poly.pdbx_strand_id
1 'polypeptide(L)'
;LYCYHTSLQEFAEEIEDTYDLIISNPPYFLPNPQADAKRSLARHHGHLSYEELIISSAKLLSKTGSCAFILPVQEEAQFLRYAEQCGLFPQRITRVRGHAGSPVKRSLIELKFGEQICTTYELILEIERNSYTPAFHKLVKDFYLKL
;
A
#
# COMPACT_ATOMS: atom_id res chain seq x y z
N LEU A 1 -17.41 -10.25 9.82
CA LEU A 1 -16.81 -9.79 8.59
C LEU A 1 -17.90 -9.41 7.61
N TYR A 2 -17.90 -8.18 7.12
CA TYR A 2 -18.82 -7.69 6.09
C TYR A 2 -18.05 -7.55 4.78
N CYS A 3 -18.71 -7.82 3.66
CA CYS A 3 -18.17 -7.66 2.32
C CYS A 3 -19.10 -6.75 1.52
N TYR A 4 -18.54 -5.68 0.96
CA TYR A 4 -19.27 -4.70 0.17
C TYR A 4 -18.83 -4.80 -1.29
N HIS A 5 -19.78 -4.72 -2.20
CA HIS A 5 -19.52 -4.66 -3.64
C HIS A 5 -19.78 -3.24 -4.14
N THR A 6 -18.80 -2.38 -3.94
CA THR A 6 -18.83 -0.96 -4.30
C THR A 6 -17.42 -0.46 -4.63
N SER A 7 -17.29 0.69 -5.28
CA SER A 7 -16.00 1.35 -5.41
C SER A 7 -15.56 1.95 -4.06
N LEU A 8 -14.25 2.15 -3.88
CA LEU A 8 -13.75 2.76 -2.64
C LEU A 8 -14.25 4.20 -2.49
N GLN A 9 -14.41 4.94 -3.59
CA GLN A 9 -14.90 6.30 -3.61
C GLN A 9 -16.35 6.37 -3.11
N GLU A 10 -17.24 5.55 -3.68
CA GLU A 10 -18.65 5.45 -3.25
C GLU A 10 -18.74 5.03 -1.79
N PHE A 11 -17.97 3.99 -1.40
CA PHE A 11 -17.92 3.53 -0.02
C PHE A 11 -17.51 4.65 0.95
N ALA A 12 -16.48 5.42 0.60
CA ALA A 12 -16.01 6.53 1.43
C ALA A 12 -16.98 7.72 1.47
N GLU A 13 -17.90 7.83 0.51
CA GLU A 13 -18.95 8.87 0.51
C GLU A 13 -20.17 8.48 1.32
N GLU A 14 -20.52 7.20 1.31
CA GLU A 14 -21.76 6.70 1.91
C GLU A 14 -21.61 6.30 3.39
N ILE A 15 -20.40 5.91 3.81
CA ILE A 15 -20.14 5.42 5.17
C ILE A 15 -19.76 6.58 6.08
N GLU A 16 -20.46 6.71 7.21
CA GLU A 16 -20.12 7.65 8.29
C GLU A 16 -19.12 7.07 9.30
N ASP A 17 -18.96 5.73 9.31
CA ASP A 17 -18.03 5.05 10.20
C ASP A 17 -16.56 5.32 9.84
N THR A 18 -15.70 5.30 10.84
CA THR A 18 -14.25 5.36 10.68
C THR A 18 -13.59 4.08 11.12
N TYR A 19 -12.40 3.80 10.59
CA TYR A 19 -11.67 2.57 10.79
C TYR A 19 -10.32 2.83 11.46
N ASP A 20 -9.94 2.01 12.43
CA ASP A 20 -8.64 2.11 13.11
C ASP A 20 -7.50 1.53 12.29
N LEU A 21 -7.81 0.66 11.34
CA LEU A 21 -6.82 0.08 10.43
C LEU A 21 -7.40 -0.08 9.03
N ILE A 22 -6.70 0.50 8.06
CA ILE A 22 -6.98 0.33 6.63
C ILE A 22 -5.77 -0.38 6.01
N ILE A 23 -6.00 -1.52 5.34
CA ILE A 23 -4.94 -2.27 4.66
C ILE A 23 -5.30 -2.39 3.18
N SER A 24 -4.35 -2.08 2.30
CA SER A 24 -4.55 -2.27 0.87
C SER A 24 -3.29 -2.74 0.15
N ASN A 25 -3.51 -3.65 -0.79
CA ASN A 25 -2.57 -4.01 -1.84
C ASN A 25 -3.20 -3.57 -3.17
N PRO A 26 -3.11 -2.27 -3.52
CA PRO A 26 -3.80 -1.75 -4.68
C PRO A 26 -3.22 -2.34 -5.97
N PRO A 27 -4.00 -2.39 -7.06
CA PRO A 27 -3.50 -2.84 -8.34
C PRO A 27 -2.39 -1.90 -8.84
N TYR A 28 -1.28 -2.49 -9.32
CA TYR A 28 -0.13 -1.73 -9.81
C TYR A 28 -0.31 -1.41 -11.29
N PHE A 29 -0.34 -0.14 -11.62
CA PHE A 29 -0.36 0.34 -13.00
C PHE A 29 1.05 0.75 -13.41
N LEU A 30 1.75 -0.14 -14.12
CA LEU A 30 2.94 0.28 -14.84
C LEU A 30 2.48 1.15 -16.02
N PRO A 31 3.02 2.37 -16.18
CA PRO A 31 2.76 3.16 -17.37
C PRO A 31 3.25 2.37 -18.58
N ASN A 32 2.33 1.92 -19.43
CA ASN A 32 2.68 1.34 -20.72
C ASN A 32 2.34 2.37 -21.80
N PRO A 33 3.33 3.09 -22.36
CA PRO A 33 3.09 4.17 -23.31
C PRO A 33 2.29 3.75 -24.55
N GLN A 34 2.34 2.46 -24.90
CA GLN A 34 1.62 1.93 -26.07
C GLN A 34 0.17 1.50 -25.77
N ALA A 35 -0.15 1.29 -24.48
CA ALA A 35 -1.51 0.94 -24.07
C ALA A 35 -2.35 2.17 -23.67
N ASP A 36 -1.71 3.33 -23.45
CA ASP A 36 -2.35 4.52 -22.90
C ASP A 36 -3.35 5.21 -23.83
N ALA A 37 -3.19 5.10 -25.15
CA ALA A 37 -4.13 5.71 -26.10
C ALA A 37 -5.50 5.02 -26.13
N LYS A 38 -5.57 3.69 -25.92
CA LYS A 38 -6.85 2.95 -25.81
C LYS A 38 -7.40 2.90 -24.39
N ARG A 39 -6.52 3.06 -23.37
CA ARG A 39 -6.89 3.03 -21.94
C ARG A 39 -7.33 4.39 -21.41
N SER A 40 -7.02 5.49 -22.09
CA SER A 40 -7.50 6.82 -21.69
C SER A 40 -9.03 6.92 -21.71
N LEU A 41 -9.70 6.21 -22.63
CA LEU A 41 -11.17 6.08 -22.67
C LEU A 41 -11.74 5.14 -21.59
N ALA A 42 -10.95 4.16 -21.13
CA ALA A 42 -11.34 3.25 -20.06
C ALA A 42 -11.05 3.79 -18.64
N ARG A 43 -10.24 4.84 -18.53
CA ARG A 43 -9.91 5.53 -17.25
C ARG A 43 -11.09 6.24 -16.62
N HIS A 44 -12.17 6.48 -17.36
CA HIS A 44 -13.40 7.06 -16.82
C HIS A 44 -14.33 6.03 -16.12
N HIS A 45 -13.99 4.75 -16.17
CA HIS A 45 -14.81 3.70 -15.56
C HIS A 45 -13.93 2.63 -14.87
N GLY A 46 -13.48 2.88 -13.62
CA GLY A 46 -13.09 1.82 -12.71
C GLY A 46 -11.63 1.64 -12.34
N HIS A 47 -10.75 2.62 -12.53
CA HIS A 47 -9.36 2.53 -12.04
C HIS A 47 -9.14 3.45 -10.86
N LEU A 48 -8.91 2.86 -9.67
CA LEU A 48 -8.54 3.56 -8.45
C LEU A 48 -7.10 4.09 -8.58
N SER A 49 -6.93 5.41 -8.65
CA SER A 49 -5.60 6.03 -8.61
C SER A 49 -5.03 6.05 -7.18
N TYR A 50 -3.71 6.22 -7.03
CA TYR A 50 -3.11 6.37 -5.70
C TYR A 50 -3.61 7.61 -4.97
N GLU A 51 -3.89 8.68 -5.69
CA GLU A 51 -4.46 9.90 -5.14
C GLU A 51 -5.86 9.63 -4.55
N GLU A 52 -6.75 9.02 -5.33
CA GLU A 52 -8.09 8.65 -4.87
C GLU A 52 -8.06 7.65 -3.71
N LEU A 53 -7.12 6.66 -3.76
CA LEU A 53 -6.93 5.71 -2.67
C LEU A 53 -6.57 6.44 -1.37
N ILE A 54 -5.65 7.40 -1.42
CA ILE A 54 -5.21 8.15 -0.24
C ILE A 54 -6.34 9.07 0.27
N ILE A 55 -7.02 9.80 -0.61
CA ILE A 55 -8.13 10.68 -0.23
C ILE A 55 -9.24 9.88 0.46
N SER A 56 -9.66 8.77 -0.13
CA SER A 56 -10.69 7.90 0.46
C SER A 56 -10.23 7.28 1.77
N SER A 57 -8.96 6.84 1.85
CA SER A 57 -8.41 6.29 3.09
C SER A 57 -8.35 7.34 4.20
N ALA A 58 -7.93 8.56 3.90
CA ALA A 58 -7.90 9.65 4.88
C ALA A 58 -9.30 9.99 5.41
N LYS A 59 -10.33 9.91 4.56
CA LYS A 59 -11.74 10.14 4.94
C LYS A 59 -12.26 9.04 5.88
N LEU A 60 -11.88 7.78 5.61
CA LEU A 60 -12.34 6.61 6.35
C LEU A 60 -11.51 6.32 7.61
N LEU A 61 -10.32 6.91 7.76
CA LEU A 61 -9.42 6.61 8.87
C LEU A 61 -9.83 7.35 10.15
N SER A 62 -9.91 6.63 11.27
CA SER A 62 -10.06 7.26 12.58
C SER A 62 -8.84 8.13 12.93
N LYS A 63 -9.00 9.12 13.80
CA LYS A 63 -7.92 10.06 14.15
C LYS A 63 -6.66 9.40 14.72
N THR A 64 -6.83 8.25 15.36
CA THR A 64 -5.75 7.47 15.97
C THR A 64 -5.38 6.23 15.16
N GLY A 65 -6.07 5.99 14.05
CA GLY A 65 -5.89 4.85 13.17
C GLY A 65 -4.60 4.89 12.35
N SER A 66 -4.35 3.81 11.63
CA SER A 66 -3.25 3.71 10.67
C SER A 66 -3.69 3.09 9.34
N CYS A 67 -3.03 3.52 8.25
CA CYS A 67 -3.17 2.91 6.94
C CYS A 67 -1.91 2.12 6.60
N ALA A 68 -2.07 0.93 6.05
CA ALA A 68 -0.95 0.09 5.61
C ALA A 68 -1.11 -0.26 4.12
N PHE A 69 -0.11 0.09 3.33
CA PHE A 69 -0.10 -0.11 1.88
C PHE A 69 1.14 -0.88 1.45
N ILE A 70 0.97 -1.72 0.42
CA ILE A 70 2.11 -2.30 -0.30
C ILE A 70 2.11 -1.78 -1.74
N LEU A 71 3.25 -1.25 -2.21
CA LEU A 71 3.38 -0.73 -3.57
C LEU A 71 4.79 -0.96 -4.14
N PRO A 72 4.96 -0.82 -5.49
CA PRO A 72 6.28 -0.79 -6.09
C PRO A 72 7.12 0.35 -5.52
N VAL A 73 8.40 0.10 -5.25
CA VAL A 73 9.30 1.13 -4.67
C VAL A 73 9.40 2.39 -5.55
N GLN A 74 9.24 2.26 -6.85
CA GLN A 74 9.28 3.38 -7.80
C GLN A 74 8.14 4.40 -7.55
N GLU A 75 7.03 3.93 -6.99
CA GLU A 75 5.83 4.75 -6.71
C GLU A 75 5.87 5.39 -5.30
N GLU A 76 6.81 4.96 -4.43
CA GLU A 76 6.90 5.39 -3.03
C GLU A 76 6.88 6.92 -2.89
N ALA A 77 7.74 7.61 -3.63
CA ALA A 77 7.88 9.05 -3.49
C ALA A 77 6.63 9.83 -3.92
N GLN A 78 5.95 9.38 -4.98
CA GLN A 78 4.71 10.02 -5.43
C GLN A 78 3.55 9.72 -4.49
N PHE A 79 3.44 8.48 -4.02
CA PHE A 79 2.44 8.07 -3.06
C PHE A 79 2.53 8.86 -1.75
N LEU A 80 3.74 9.07 -1.23
CA LEU A 80 3.96 9.86 -0.02
C LEU A 80 3.58 11.34 -0.20
N ARG A 81 3.79 11.93 -1.39
CA ARG A 81 3.32 13.30 -1.67
C ARG A 81 1.79 13.42 -1.62
N TYR A 82 1.05 12.44 -2.15
CA TYR A 82 -0.42 12.43 -2.02
C TYR A 82 -0.85 12.26 -0.57
N ALA A 83 -0.17 11.40 0.19
CA ALA A 83 -0.46 11.20 1.60
C ALA A 83 -0.27 12.49 2.42
N GLU A 84 0.82 13.20 2.22
CA GLU A 84 1.13 14.46 2.89
C GLU A 84 0.06 15.53 2.63
N GLN A 85 -0.46 15.63 1.40
CA GLN A 85 -1.55 16.54 1.04
C GLN A 85 -2.85 16.27 1.80
N CYS A 86 -3.03 15.01 2.24
CA CYS A 86 -4.17 14.59 3.07
C CYS A 86 -3.85 14.57 4.58
N GLY A 87 -2.70 15.10 5.00
CA GLY A 87 -2.26 15.10 6.40
C GLY A 87 -1.84 13.74 6.94
N LEU A 88 -1.56 12.77 6.04
CA LEU A 88 -1.06 11.44 6.38
C LEU A 88 0.45 11.39 6.19
N PHE A 89 1.17 11.00 7.24
CA PHE A 89 2.63 10.96 7.25
C PHE A 89 3.14 9.55 7.54
N PRO A 90 4.28 9.14 6.94
CA PRO A 90 4.82 7.83 7.18
C PRO A 90 5.32 7.68 8.62
N GLN A 91 4.86 6.64 9.29
CA GLN A 91 5.38 6.20 10.57
C GLN A 91 6.46 5.13 10.38
N ARG A 92 6.23 4.22 9.43
CA ARG A 92 7.13 3.12 9.12
C ARG A 92 7.13 2.83 7.63
N ILE A 93 8.34 2.62 7.08
CA ILE A 93 8.53 2.13 5.71
C ILE A 93 9.41 0.88 5.79
N THR A 94 8.93 -0.25 5.24
CA THR A 94 9.73 -1.47 5.09
C THR A 94 9.95 -1.75 3.62
N ARG A 95 11.20 -1.64 3.16
CA ARG A 95 11.61 -1.90 1.78
C ARG A 95 11.94 -3.37 1.61
N VAL A 96 11.33 -4.02 0.63
CA VAL A 96 11.38 -5.46 0.45
C VAL A 96 12.24 -5.83 -0.76
N ARG A 97 13.18 -6.77 -0.53
CA ARG A 97 14.01 -7.42 -1.56
C ARG A 97 13.67 -8.90 -1.65
N GLY A 98 13.83 -9.47 -2.83
CA GLY A 98 13.75 -10.93 -2.99
C GLY A 98 14.91 -11.63 -2.26
N HIS A 99 16.15 -11.23 -2.53
CA HIS A 99 17.37 -11.71 -1.87
C HIS A 99 18.37 -10.57 -1.68
N ALA A 100 19.42 -10.77 -0.88
CA ALA A 100 20.38 -9.72 -0.49
C ALA A 100 20.99 -8.96 -1.68
N GLY A 101 21.27 -9.62 -2.79
CA GLY A 101 21.84 -9.02 -4.01
C GLY A 101 20.82 -8.42 -4.98
N SER A 102 19.50 -8.54 -4.70
CA SER A 102 18.47 -8.00 -5.58
C SER A 102 18.12 -6.54 -5.25
N PRO A 103 17.62 -5.75 -6.22
CA PRO A 103 17.11 -4.42 -5.93
C PRO A 103 15.85 -4.50 -5.05
N VAL A 104 15.56 -3.41 -4.32
CA VAL A 104 14.29 -3.23 -3.63
C VAL A 104 13.17 -3.21 -4.69
N LYS A 105 12.12 -4.00 -4.47
CA LYS A 105 11.00 -4.10 -5.40
C LYS A 105 9.69 -3.54 -4.84
N ARG A 106 9.50 -3.62 -3.53
CA ARG A 106 8.27 -3.19 -2.86
C ARG A 106 8.57 -2.35 -1.64
N SER A 107 7.66 -1.45 -1.34
CA SER A 107 7.59 -0.69 -0.08
C SER A 107 6.30 -1.03 0.64
N LEU A 108 6.42 -1.44 1.90
CA LEU A 108 5.31 -1.53 2.84
C LEU A 108 5.31 -0.22 3.61
N ILE A 109 4.24 0.56 3.49
CA ILE A 109 4.16 1.90 4.07
C ILE A 109 3.04 1.93 5.08
N GLU A 110 3.34 2.34 6.30
CA GLU A 110 2.36 2.63 7.34
C GLU A 110 2.27 4.14 7.52
N LEU A 111 1.05 4.68 7.38
CA LEU A 111 0.74 6.11 7.49
C LEU A 111 -0.18 6.37 8.67
N LYS A 112 -0.03 7.53 9.30
CA LYS A 112 -0.92 8.09 10.32
C LYS A 112 -1.13 9.58 10.10
N PHE A 113 -2.17 10.11 10.73
CA PHE A 113 -2.34 11.56 10.80
C PHE A 113 -1.25 12.21 11.66
N GLY A 114 -0.82 13.39 11.21
CA GLY A 114 0.18 14.21 11.89
C GLY A 114 1.62 13.80 11.61
N GLU A 115 2.51 14.79 11.57
CA GLU A 115 3.94 14.59 11.38
C GLU A 115 4.56 13.79 12.51
N GLN A 116 5.44 12.86 12.15
CA GLN A 116 6.15 12.00 13.10
C GLN A 116 7.47 11.52 12.54
N ILE A 117 8.31 10.96 13.40
CA ILE A 117 9.58 10.34 12.99
C ILE A 117 9.26 9.05 12.25
N CYS A 118 9.65 8.99 10.96
CA CYS A 118 9.52 7.79 10.16
C CYS A 118 10.70 6.83 10.41
N THR A 119 10.39 5.58 10.74
CA THR A 119 11.40 4.52 10.83
C THR A 119 11.44 3.71 9.56
N THR A 120 12.64 3.53 8.98
CA THR A 120 12.82 2.73 7.76
C THR A 120 13.50 1.41 8.08
N TYR A 121 12.96 0.32 7.55
CA TYR A 121 13.48 -1.04 7.65
C TYR A 121 13.73 -1.63 6.26
N GLU A 122 14.52 -2.70 6.24
CA GLU A 122 14.66 -3.56 5.06
C GLU A 122 14.26 -4.99 5.42
N LEU A 123 13.53 -5.64 4.53
CA LEU A 123 13.14 -7.05 4.63
C LEU A 123 13.66 -7.81 3.41
N ILE A 124 14.50 -8.79 3.65
CA ILE A 124 14.96 -9.75 2.63
C ILE A 124 14.11 -11.01 2.77
N LEU A 125 13.50 -11.46 1.68
CA LEU A 125 12.59 -12.60 1.72
C LEU A 125 13.35 -13.94 1.74
N GLU A 126 14.34 -14.11 0.84
CA GLU A 126 15.04 -15.36 0.63
C GLU A 126 16.55 -15.22 0.86
N ILE A 127 17.15 -16.24 1.43
CA ILE A 127 18.60 -16.45 1.48
C ILE A 127 19.06 -16.99 0.13
N GLU A 128 18.38 -18.03 -0.34
CA GLU A 128 18.52 -18.68 -1.65
C GLU A 128 17.16 -19.18 -2.10
N ARG A 129 17.07 -19.64 -3.34
CA ARG A 129 15.80 -20.08 -3.93
C ARG A 129 15.06 -21.09 -3.05
N ASN A 130 13.83 -20.76 -2.66
CA ASN A 130 12.95 -21.54 -1.77
C ASN A 130 13.47 -21.69 -0.32
N SER A 131 14.44 -20.87 0.09
CA SER A 131 14.93 -20.83 1.46
C SER A 131 14.72 -19.43 2.03
N TYR A 132 13.73 -19.27 2.89
CA TYR A 132 13.33 -17.97 3.43
C TYR A 132 14.22 -17.51 4.57
N THR A 133 14.36 -16.18 4.71
CA THR A 133 15.09 -15.63 5.85
C THR A 133 14.31 -15.84 7.15
N PRO A 134 15.02 -15.95 8.30
CA PRO A 134 14.35 -16.06 9.62
C PRO A 134 13.40 -14.88 9.89
N ALA A 135 13.75 -13.68 9.40
CA ALA A 135 12.92 -12.49 9.56
C ALA A 135 11.59 -12.63 8.81
N PHE A 136 11.62 -13.07 7.55
CA PHE A 136 10.41 -13.30 6.77
C PHE A 136 9.60 -14.47 7.33
N HIS A 137 10.26 -15.60 7.65
CA HIS A 137 9.60 -16.75 8.24
C HIS A 137 8.83 -16.38 9.52
N LYS A 138 9.45 -15.60 10.41
CA LYS A 138 8.80 -15.12 11.64
C LYS A 138 7.52 -14.32 11.38
N LEU A 139 7.49 -13.52 10.31
CA LEU A 139 6.33 -12.70 9.95
C LEU A 139 5.16 -13.52 9.41
N VAL A 140 5.42 -14.64 8.70
CA VAL A 140 4.39 -15.30 7.91
C VAL A 140 4.04 -16.71 8.36
N LYS A 141 4.81 -17.31 9.30
CA LYS A 141 4.65 -18.70 9.75
C LYS A 141 3.24 -19.07 10.21
N ASP A 142 2.51 -18.11 10.76
CA ASP A 142 1.16 -18.32 11.29
C ASP A 142 0.08 -18.20 10.20
N PHE A 143 0.45 -17.76 8.98
CA PHE A 143 -0.44 -17.57 7.84
C PHE A 143 -0.26 -18.61 6.73
N TYR A 144 0.93 -19.22 6.62
CA TYR A 144 1.22 -20.23 5.60
C TYR A 144 1.18 -21.63 6.19
N LEU A 145 0.52 -22.54 5.48
CA LEU A 145 0.46 -23.96 5.88
C LEU A 145 1.81 -24.67 5.73
N LYS A 146 2.62 -24.24 4.77
CA LYS A 146 4.00 -24.70 4.51
C LYS A 146 4.81 -23.54 3.98
N LEU A 147 5.98 -23.34 4.52
CA LEU A 147 7.02 -22.42 4.08
C LEU A 147 8.27 -23.20 3.72
#